data_41c635ee693bdf8d3cd1607b883a9723
#
_entry.id   41c635ee693bdf8d3cd1607b883a9723
#
_cell.length_a   1.000
_cell.length_b   1.000
_cell.length_c   1.000
_cell.angle_alpha   90.00
_cell.angle_beta   90.00
_cell.angle_gamma   90.00
#
_symmetry.space_group_name_H-M   'P 1'
#
loop_
_entity.id
_entity.type
_entity.pdbx_description
1 polymer ?
#
loop_
_entity_poly.entity_id
_entity_poly.type
_entity_poly.pdbx_seq_one_letter_code
_entity_poly.pdbx_strand_id
1 'polypeptide(L)'
;MKQINLTRGKVALVDDDDYETLIKFKWCASRCGFGIKEKFRAERRGPNSRLLLMHRQIMDITDPKVLVDHINGDPLDNRRENLRAATHAENSRNMGLSKKSTTGYKGVQWNKNLKKWRASIWVGGRHMHLGLYTDARSAALAYNDAATLHFGEYARLNSIKAPITEDVIMFNPDKYQCWLTGYGAGRFGAKTE
;
A
#
# COMPACT_ATOMS: atom_id res chain seq x y z
N MET A 1 2.55 -4.54 -23.76
CA MET A 1 2.02 -5.35 -22.64
C MET A 1 1.63 -6.73 -23.17
N LYS A 2 2.18 -7.78 -22.59
CA LYS A 2 1.92 -9.20 -22.93
C LYS A 2 1.41 -9.99 -21.74
N GLN A 3 0.86 -11.17 -22.01
CA GLN A 3 0.29 -12.05 -21.01
C GLN A 3 1.06 -13.38 -20.92
N ILE A 4 1.35 -13.84 -19.73
CA ILE A 4 1.97 -15.15 -19.46
C ILE A 4 0.96 -16.02 -18.74
N ASN A 5 0.62 -17.15 -19.31
CA ASN A 5 -0.29 -18.12 -18.73
C ASN A 5 0.37 -18.82 -17.52
N LEU A 6 -0.37 -18.90 -16.42
CA LEU A 6 0.02 -19.56 -15.19
C LEU A 6 -0.86 -20.80 -14.96
N THR A 7 -0.48 -21.60 -13.97
CA THR A 7 -1.38 -22.66 -13.47
C THR A 7 -2.68 -22.08 -12.94
N ARG A 8 -3.73 -22.90 -12.77
CA ARG A 8 -5.04 -22.53 -12.23
C ARG A 8 -5.81 -21.51 -13.09
N GLY A 9 -5.54 -21.45 -14.39
CA GLY A 9 -6.20 -20.51 -15.29
C GLY A 9 -5.93 -19.04 -14.97
N LYS A 10 -4.82 -18.73 -14.27
CA LYS A 10 -4.41 -17.36 -13.98
C LYS A 10 -3.45 -16.85 -15.06
N VAL A 11 -3.38 -15.53 -15.18
CA VAL A 11 -2.52 -14.84 -16.15
C VAL A 11 -1.73 -13.78 -15.42
N ALA A 12 -0.43 -13.67 -15.71
CA ALA A 12 0.40 -12.56 -15.29
C ALA A 12 0.56 -11.56 -16.42
N LEU A 13 0.49 -10.26 -16.11
CA LEU A 13 0.76 -9.16 -17.04
C LEU A 13 2.23 -8.76 -16.92
N VAL A 14 2.90 -8.56 -18.06
CA VAL A 14 4.31 -8.15 -18.12
C VAL A 14 4.53 -7.16 -19.27
N ASP A 15 5.62 -6.43 -19.25
CA ASP A 15 6.03 -5.59 -20.37
C ASP A 15 6.59 -6.44 -21.51
N ASP A 16 6.60 -5.86 -22.71
CA ASP A 16 7.02 -6.55 -23.94
C ASP A 16 8.50 -6.95 -23.86
N ASP A 17 9.33 -6.10 -23.25
CA ASP A 17 10.78 -6.30 -23.09
C ASP A 17 11.10 -7.47 -22.12
N ASP A 18 10.29 -7.67 -21.11
CA ASP A 18 10.49 -8.77 -20.14
C ASP A 18 9.92 -10.09 -20.64
N TYR A 19 8.95 -10.05 -21.56
CA TYR A 19 8.19 -11.22 -22.00
C TYR A 19 9.08 -12.34 -22.58
N GLU A 20 9.96 -12.00 -23.52
CA GLU A 20 10.80 -12.98 -24.23
C GLU A 20 11.73 -13.76 -23.28
N THR A 21 12.11 -13.13 -22.16
CA THR A 21 12.93 -13.78 -21.12
C THR A 21 12.08 -14.67 -20.23
N LEU A 22 10.89 -14.20 -19.86
CA LEU A 22 10.03 -14.88 -18.89
C LEU A 22 9.26 -16.05 -19.48
N ILE A 23 8.83 -15.98 -20.75
CA ILE A 23 8.06 -17.03 -21.43
C ILE A 23 8.84 -18.34 -21.59
N LYS A 24 10.16 -18.29 -21.52
CA LYS A 24 11.05 -19.48 -21.56
C LYS A 24 10.83 -20.42 -20.37
N PHE A 25 10.14 -19.96 -19.33
CA PHE A 25 9.94 -20.70 -18.09
C PHE A 25 8.46 -21.01 -17.84
N LYS A 26 8.21 -22.15 -17.20
CA LYS A 26 6.89 -22.51 -16.72
C LYS A 26 6.61 -21.83 -15.37
N TRP A 27 5.61 -20.95 -15.33
CA TRP A 27 5.20 -20.22 -14.15
C TRP A 27 3.95 -20.81 -13.50
N CYS A 28 3.90 -20.75 -12.18
CA CYS A 28 2.78 -21.23 -11.39
C CYS A 28 2.10 -20.06 -10.66
N ALA A 29 0.78 -20.14 -10.50
CA ALA A 29 0.03 -19.24 -9.64
C ALA A 29 -0.03 -19.82 -8.22
N SER A 30 0.61 -19.15 -7.27
CA SER A 30 0.55 -19.48 -5.84
C SER A 30 -0.31 -18.48 -5.08
N ARG A 31 -1.09 -18.98 -4.12
CA ARG A 31 -1.86 -18.11 -3.24
C ARG A 31 -0.95 -17.24 -2.39
N CYS A 32 -1.30 -15.96 -2.25
CA CYS A 32 -0.57 -15.01 -1.42
C CYS A 32 -1.53 -14.00 -0.77
N GLY A 33 -1.06 -13.40 0.32
CA GLY A 33 -1.78 -12.33 1.02
C GLY A 33 -2.88 -12.81 1.99
N PHE A 34 -3.30 -11.90 2.86
CA PHE A 34 -4.30 -12.08 3.92
C PHE A 34 -5.50 -11.14 3.75
N GLY A 35 -5.92 -10.87 2.50
CA GLY A 35 -7.00 -9.93 2.19
C GLY A 35 -8.40 -10.56 2.16
N ILE A 36 -9.41 -9.72 1.87
CA ILE A 36 -10.80 -10.13 1.66
C ILE A 36 -10.91 -11.01 0.42
N LYS A 37 -10.14 -10.71 -0.62
CA LYS A 37 -10.08 -11.46 -1.87
C LYS A 37 -8.85 -12.35 -1.89
N GLU A 38 -9.02 -13.56 -2.40
CA GLU A 38 -7.92 -14.46 -2.67
C GLU A 38 -7.01 -13.84 -3.74
N LYS A 39 -5.72 -13.70 -3.42
CA LYS A 39 -4.71 -13.18 -4.33
C LYS A 39 -3.75 -14.27 -4.74
N PHE A 40 -3.24 -14.17 -5.95
CA PHE A 40 -2.24 -15.07 -6.51
C PHE A 40 -1.02 -14.27 -6.96
N ARG A 41 0.15 -14.87 -6.86
CA ARG A 41 1.40 -14.35 -7.41
C ARG A 41 2.01 -15.35 -8.38
N ALA A 42 2.79 -14.88 -9.33
CA ALA A 42 3.54 -15.71 -10.25
C ALA A 42 4.86 -16.14 -9.64
N GLU A 43 5.11 -17.46 -9.57
CA GLU A 43 6.34 -18.03 -9.06
C GLU A 43 6.76 -19.27 -9.85
N ARG A 44 8.03 -19.61 -9.79
CA ARG A 44 8.59 -20.84 -10.38
C ARG A 44 9.70 -21.43 -9.52
N ARG A 45 10.02 -22.70 -9.76
CA ARG A 45 11.25 -23.30 -9.25
C ARG A 45 12.42 -22.90 -10.12
N GLY A 46 13.48 -22.44 -9.51
CA GLY A 46 14.77 -22.20 -10.13
C GLY A 46 15.77 -23.34 -9.86
N PRO A 47 17.06 -23.11 -10.16
CA PRO A 47 18.12 -24.05 -9.81
C PRO A 47 18.09 -24.38 -8.30
N ASN A 48 18.44 -25.62 -7.95
CA ASN A 48 18.44 -26.12 -6.56
C ASN A 48 17.09 -25.99 -5.86
N SER A 49 15.98 -26.07 -6.62
CA SER A 49 14.61 -25.94 -6.11
C SER A 49 14.30 -24.61 -5.41
N ARG A 50 15.14 -23.59 -5.57
CA ARG A 50 14.90 -22.25 -5.02
C ARG A 50 13.63 -21.65 -5.63
N LEU A 51 12.78 -21.07 -4.78
CA LEU A 51 11.59 -20.37 -5.22
C LEU A 51 11.97 -19.02 -5.82
N LEU A 52 11.57 -18.75 -7.05
CA LEU A 52 11.77 -17.49 -7.76
C LEU A 52 10.42 -16.84 -8.01
N LEU A 53 10.30 -15.57 -7.62
CA LEU A 53 9.12 -14.76 -7.81
C LEU A 53 9.28 -13.88 -9.06
N MET A 54 8.26 -13.81 -9.93
CA MET A 54 8.31 -13.11 -11.21
C MET A 54 8.69 -11.64 -11.02
N HIS A 55 8.01 -10.92 -10.14
CA HIS A 55 8.29 -9.51 -9.86
C HIS A 55 9.74 -9.26 -9.38
N ARG A 56 10.34 -10.18 -8.60
CA ARG A 56 11.73 -10.05 -8.18
C ARG A 56 12.70 -10.29 -9.32
N GLN A 57 12.37 -11.20 -10.21
CA GLN A 57 13.19 -11.48 -11.41
C GLN A 57 13.16 -10.28 -12.37
N ILE A 58 11.99 -9.65 -12.59
CA ILE A 58 11.84 -8.45 -13.42
C ILE A 58 12.65 -7.27 -12.85
N MET A 59 12.60 -7.07 -11.54
CA MET A 59 13.29 -5.97 -10.85
C MET A 59 14.76 -6.27 -10.54
N ASP A 60 15.25 -7.46 -10.87
CA ASP A 60 16.61 -7.95 -10.56
C ASP A 60 16.99 -7.80 -9.07
N ILE A 61 16.01 -8.00 -8.18
CA ILE A 61 16.21 -7.87 -6.74
C ILE A 61 16.52 -9.22 -6.12
N THR A 62 17.77 -9.40 -5.69
CA THR A 62 18.28 -10.62 -5.04
C THR A 62 18.30 -10.53 -3.51
N ASP A 63 18.46 -9.32 -2.94
CA ASP A 63 18.47 -9.10 -1.49
C ASP A 63 17.09 -9.44 -0.87
N PRO A 64 17.02 -10.45 0.04
CA PRO A 64 15.78 -10.85 0.67
C PRO A 64 15.16 -9.78 1.58
N LYS A 65 15.93 -8.78 2.04
CA LYS A 65 15.46 -7.69 2.89
C LYS A 65 14.66 -6.64 2.11
N VAL A 66 14.92 -6.52 0.80
CA VAL A 66 14.18 -5.62 -0.08
C VAL A 66 12.93 -6.33 -0.57
N LEU A 67 11.76 -5.75 -0.31
CA LEU A 67 10.50 -6.23 -0.85
C LEU A 67 10.25 -5.61 -2.22
N VAL A 68 9.45 -6.30 -3.04
CA VAL A 68 8.84 -5.71 -4.23
C VAL A 68 7.34 -5.55 -3.96
N ASP A 69 6.88 -4.32 -4.03
CA ASP A 69 5.48 -3.95 -3.83
C ASP A 69 4.81 -3.73 -5.20
N HIS A 70 3.54 -4.15 -5.30
CA HIS A 70 2.67 -3.88 -6.44
C HIS A 70 1.81 -2.65 -6.13
N ILE A 71 2.05 -1.54 -6.82
CA ILE A 71 1.43 -0.23 -6.56
C ILE A 71 -0.10 -0.32 -6.54
N ASN A 72 -0.69 -1.00 -7.52
CA ASN A 72 -2.14 -1.22 -7.60
C ASN A 72 -2.63 -2.31 -6.62
N GLY A 73 -1.72 -3.08 -6.00
CA GLY A 73 -2.02 -4.17 -5.09
C GLY A 73 -2.49 -5.46 -5.77
N ASP A 74 -2.31 -5.61 -7.09
CA ASP A 74 -2.52 -6.87 -7.83
C ASP A 74 -1.18 -7.59 -8.06
N PRO A 75 -0.91 -8.74 -7.41
CA PRO A 75 0.35 -9.44 -7.53
C PRO A 75 0.54 -10.17 -8.87
N LEU A 76 -0.44 -10.14 -9.76
CA LEU A 76 -0.34 -10.68 -11.12
C LEU A 76 -0.02 -9.60 -12.18
N ASP A 77 -0.09 -8.33 -11.82
CA ASP A 77 0.33 -7.23 -12.68
C ASP A 77 1.80 -6.92 -12.43
N ASN A 78 2.68 -7.60 -13.18
CA ASN A 78 4.14 -7.52 -13.05
C ASN A 78 4.77 -6.56 -14.06
N ARG A 79 4.03 -5.55 -14.56
CA ARG A 79 4.61 -4.48 -15.37
C ARG A 79 5.53 -3.61 -14.51
N ARG A 80 6.64 -3.15 -15.08
CA ARG A 80 7.65 -2.34 -14.36
C ARG A 80 7.07 -1.08 -13.75
N GLU A 81 6.12 -0.42 -14.45
CA GLU A 81 5.40 0.76 -13.95
C GLU A 81 4.59 0.50 -12.66
N ASN A 82 4.19 -0.77 -12.44
CA ASN A 82 3.43 -1.19 -11.26
C ASN A 82 4.30 -1.80 -10.16
N LEU A 83 5.60 -1.98 -10.40
CA LEU A 83 6.54 -2.57 -9.44
C LEU A 83 7.44 -1.50 -8.84
N ARG A 84 7.69 -1.61 -7.54
CA ARG A 84 8.66 -0.76 -6.84
C ARG A 84 9.34 -1.53 -5.72
N ALA A 85 10.60 -1.18 -5.45
CA ALA A 85 11.30 -1.64 -4.25
C ALA A 85 10.66 -0.97 -3.02
N ALA A 86 10.49 -1.71 -1.95
CA ALA A 86 9.86 -1.21 -0.73
C ALA A 86 10.45 -1.88 0.52
N THR A 87 10.44 -1.16 1.62
CA THR A 87 10.64 -1.72 2.95
C THR A 87 9.36 -2.40 3.44
N HIS A 88 9.45 -3.18 4.52
CA HIS A 88 8.26 -3.76 5.18
C HIS A 88 7.25 -2.69 5.62
N ALA A 89 7.74 -1.53 6.10
CA ALA A 89 6.88 -0.43 6.53
C ALA A 89 6.12 0.18 5.34
N GLU A 90 6.80 0.46 4.24
CA GLU A 90 6.21 1.03 3.02
C GLU A 90 5.20 0.07 2.39
N ASN A 91 5.55 -1.21 2.25
CA ASN A 91 4.63 -2.22 1.76
C ASN A 91 3.37 -2.34 2.64
N SER A 92 3.52 -2.23 3.97
CA SER A 92 2.38 -2.21 4.90
C SER A 92 1.46 -1.00 4.71
N ARG A 93 2.02 0.16 4.32
CA ARG A 93 1.23 1.38 4.01
C ARG A 93 0.35 1.19 2.78
N ASN A 94 0.87 0.49 1.75
CA ASN A 94 0.11 0.14 0.54
C ASN A 94 -0.91 -0.99 0.75
N MET A 95 -0.93 -1.65 1.90
CA MET A 95 -1.93 -2.69 2.16
C MET A 95 -3.35 -2.15 2.05
N GLY A 96 -4.21 -2.93 1.38
CA GLY A 96 -5.63 -2.64 1.24
C GLY A 96 -6.39 -2.72 2.56
N LEU A 97 -7.71 -2.57 2.46
CA LEU A 97 -8.62 -2.62 3.60
C LEU A 97 -8.57 -3.99 4.30
N SER A 98 -8.56 -3.96 5.65
CA SER A 98 -8.62 -5.18 6.46
C SER A 98 -9.98 -5.87 6.33
N LYS A 99 -10.01 -7.21 6.39
CA LYS A 99 -11.26 -8.00 6.48
C LYS A 99 -12.14 -7.61 7.67
N LYS A 100 -11.54 -7.06 8.73
CA LYS A 100 -12.25 -6.64 9.94
C LYS A 100 -12.85 -5.23 9.83
N SER A 101 -12.63 -4.54 8.70
CA SER A 101 -13.20 -3.19 8.53
C SER A 101 -14.71 -3.29 8.32
N THR A 102 -15.45 -2.61 9.18
CA THR A 102 -16.92 -2.50 9.13
C THR A 102 -17.36 -1.25 8.38
N THR A 103 -16.43 -0.32 8.10
CA THR A 103 -16.75 1.00 7.53
C THR A 103 -16.54 1.08 6.02
N GLY A 104 -15.80 0.14 5.45
CA GLY A 104 -15.37 0.19 4.06
C GLY A 104 -14.23 1.17 3.78
N TYR A 105 -13.75 1.90 4.79
CA TYR A 105 -12.67 2.87 4.66
C TYR A 105 -11.50 2.55 5.59
N LYS A 106 -10.29 2.75 5.09
CA LYS A 106 -9.05 2.64 5.84
C LYS A 106 -8.90 3.83 6.79
N GLY A 107 -8.54 3.56 8.06
CA GLY A 107 -8.33 4.59 9.07
C GLY A 107 -9.60 5.22 9.65
N VAL A 108 -10.79 4.73 9.28
CA VAL A 108 -12.08 5.26 9.73
C VAL A 108 -12.78 4.27 10.64
N GLN A 109 -13.30 4.74 11.77
CA GLN A 109 -14.05 3.95 12.76
C GLN A 109 -15.25 4.73 13.29
N TRP A 110 -16.35 4.04 13.57
CA TRP A 110 -17.50 4.63 14.23
C TRP A 110 -17.27 4.72 15.75
N ASN A 111 -17.35 5.91 16.30
CA ASN A 111 -17.32 6.14 17.75
C ASN A 111 -18.75 6.14 18.30
N LYS A 112 -19.13 5.06 18.98
CA LYS A 112 -20.48 4.84 19.51
C LYS A 112 -20.87 5.89 20.57
N ASN A 113 -19.92 6.32 21.42
CA ASN A 113 -20.18 7.26 22.52
C ASN A 113 -20.45 8.65 22.01
N LEU A 114 -19.68 9.10 21.02
CA LEU A 114 -19.79 10.45 20.46
C LEU A 114 -20.73 10.50 19.25
N LYS A 115 -21.23 9.36 18.78
CA LYS A 115 -22.05 9.21 17.56
C LYS A 115 -21.42 9.94 16.36
N LYS A 116 -20.11 9.76 16.19
CA LYS A 116 -19.30 10.39 15.13
C LYS A 116 -18.31 9.40 14.53
N TRP A 117 -17.88 9.68 13.31
CA TRP A 117 -16.83 8.94 12.60
C TRP A 117 -15.47 9.48 13.02
N ARG A 118 -14.61 8.60 13.54
CA ARG A 118 -13.23 8.95 13.90
C ARG A 118 -12.31 8.58 12.75
N ALA A 119 -11.51 9.56 12.30
CA ALA A 119 -10.37 9.31 11.42
C ALA A 119 -9.07 9.22 12.22
N SER A 120 -8.19 8.30 11.86
CA SER A 120 -6.89 8.13 12.51
C SER A 120 -5.90 7.41 11.60
N ILE A 121 -4.60 7.65 11.81
CA ILE A 121 -3.51 7.06 11.05
C ILE A 121 -2.35 6.67 11.97
N TRP A 122 -1.60 5.63 11.61
CA TRP A 122 -0.36 5.24 12.27
C TRP A 122 0.84 5.75 11.49
N VAL A 123 1.66 6.59 12.12
CA VAL A 123 2.86 7.17 11.51
C VAL A 123 4.03 6.96 12.47
N GLY A 124 5.11 6.34 12.01
CA GLY A 124 6.31 6.14 12.84
C GLY A 124 6.06 5.41 14.16
N GLY A 125 5.14 4.42 14.17
CA GLY A 125 4.78 3.68 15.40
C GLY A 125 3.83 4.42 16.33
N ARG A 126 3.37 5.62 15.98
CA ARG A 126 2.42 6.43 16.77
C ARG A 126 1.06 6.51 16.11
N HIS A 127 0.03 6.47 16.94
CA HIS A 127 -1.34 6.62 16.50
C HIS A 127 -1.74 8.10 16.52
N MET A 128 -2.04 8.66 15.34
CA MET A 128 -2.49 10.06 15.19
C MET A 128 -4.00 10.11 15.02
N HIS A 129 -4.67 10.93 15.83
CA HIS A 129 -6.08 11.23 15.70
C HIS A 129 -6.26 12.39 14.72
N LEU A 130 -7.02 12.17 13.64
CA LEU A 130 -7.22 13.16 12.56
C LEU A 130 -8.50 13.98 12.72
N GLY A 131 -9.40 13.53 13.60
CA GLY A 131 -10.64 14.25 13.89
C GLY A 131 -11.85 13.34 14.03
N LEU A 132 -12.99 13.99 14.33
CA LEU A 132 -14.33 13.40 14.43
C LEU A 132 -15.24 14.08 13.41
N TYR A 133 -15.94 13.29 12.61
CA TYR A 133 -16.73 13.75 11.47
C TYR A 133 -18.17 13.25 11.58
N THR A 134 -19.09 13.97 10.96
CA THR A 134 -20.52 13.61 10.92
C THR A 134 -20.78 12.45 9.97
N ASP A 135 -19.94 12.28 8.95
CA ASP A 135 -20.05 11.21 7.97
C ASP A 135 -18.71 10.47 7.75
N ALA A 136 -18.81 9.22 7.26
CA ALA A 136 -17.66 8.36 7.06
C ALA A 136 -16.75 8.82 5.91
N ARG A 137 -17.28 9.55 4.94
CA ARG A 137 -16.55 10.02 3.75
C ARG A 137 -15.61 11.15 4.10
N SER A 138 -16.09 12.14 4.87
CA SER A 138 -15.26 13.23 5.39
C SER A 138 -14.11 12.69 6.25
N ALA A 139 -14.40 11.68 7.08
CA ALA A 139 -13.36 10.98 7.84
C ALA A 139 -12.36 10.26 6.92
N ALA A 140 -12.82 9.67 5.81
CA ALA A 140 -11.96 8.99 4.85
C ALA A 140 -11.11 9.96 4.02
N LEU A 141 -11.63 11.16 3.71
CA LEU A 141 -10.84 12.22 3.09
C LEU A 141 -9.71 12.68 4.00
N ALA A 142 -10.00 12.98 5.26
CA ALA A 142 -8.97 13.35 6.24
C ALA A 142 -7.89 12.28 6.39
N TYR A 143 -8.26 11.00 6.31
CA TYR A 143 -7.28 9.91 6.24
C TYR A 143 -6.43 9.98 4.96
N ASN A 144 -7.05 10.21 3.80
CA ASN A 144 -6.36 10.28 2.52
C ASN A 144 -5.33 11.42 2.52
N ASP A 145 -5.70 12.59 3.01
CA ASP A 145 -4.81 13.75 3.10
C ASP A 145 -3.61 13.46 4.00
N ALA A 146 -3.85 12.94 5.19
CA ALA A 146 -2.79 12.54 6.10
C ALA A 146 -1.92 11.41 5.52
N ALA A 147 -2.49 10.43 4.82
CA ALA A 147 -1.75 9.36 4.19
C ALA A 147 -0.87 9.88 3.05
N THR A 148 -1.37 10.80 2.23
CA THR A 148 -0.59 11.45 1.16
C THR A 148 0.58 12.23 1.75
N LEU A 149 0.34 13.01 2.81
CA LEU A 149 1.37 13.80 3.47
C LEU A 149 2.49 12.94 4.08
N HIS A 150 2.13 11.86 4.78
CA HIS A 150 3.10 11.08 5.55
C HIS A 150 3.68 9.87 4.80
N PHE A 151 3.01 9.37 3.78
CA PHE A 151 3.40 8.14 3.08
C PHE A 151 3.73 8.37 1.61
N GLY A 152 3.40 9.55 1.06
CA GLY A 152 3.68 9.89 -0.33
C GLY A 152 3.14 8.83 -1.30
N GLU A 153 3.99 8.40 -2.21
CA GLU A 153 3.65 7.38 -3.22
C GLU A 153 3.25 6.01 -2.63
N TYR A 154 3.64 5.68 -1.41
CA TYR A 154 3.26 4.43 -0.74
C TYR A 154 1.89 4.50 -0.06
N ALA A 155 1.21 5.64 -0.13
CA ALA A 155 -0.12 5.79 0.46
C ALA A 155 -1.17 4.97 -0.29
N ARG A 156 -1.88 4.07 0.40
CA ARG A 156 -3.10 3.45 -0.12
C ARG A 156 -4.29 4.28 0.27
N LEU A 157 -4.80 5.07 -0.67
CA LEU A 157 -5.93 5.96 -0.45
C LEU A 157 -7.27 5.21 -0.48
N ASN A 158 -8.25 5.75 0.23
CA ASN A 158 -9.63 5.31 0.16
C ASN A 158 -10.24 5.77 -1.17
N SER A 159 -10.92 4.88 -1.86
CA SER A 159 -11.71 5.22 -3.04
C SER A 159 -13.05 5.81 -2.61
N ILE A 160 -13.27 7.09 -2.89
CA ILE A 160 -14.48 7.83 -2.51
C ILE A 160 -15.37 8.00 -3.74
N LYS A 161 -16.43 7.16 -3.79
CA LYS A 161 -17.37 7.09 -4.93
C LYS A 161 -18.50 8.12 -4.75
N ALA A 162 -18.50 9.26 -5.37
CA ALA A 162 -19.57 10.19 -5.62
C ALA A 162 -19.25 11.66 -5.23
N PRO A 163 -19.98 12.64 -5.75
CA PRO A 163 -19.64 14.05 -5.58
C PRO A 163 -19.60 14.44 -4.11
N ILE A 164 -18.61 15.23 -3.79
CA ILE A 164 -18.48 15.89 -2.51
C ILE A 164 -19.47 17.05 -2.56
N THR A 165 -20.45 17.11 -1.67
CA THR A 165 -21.22 18.32 -1.46
C THR A 165 -20.30 19.39 -0.84
N GLU A 166 -20.53 20.67 -1.13
CA GLU A 166 -19.63 21.81 -0.84
C GLU A 166 -19.26 22.02 0.64
N ASP A 167 -19.84 21.23 1.55
CA ASP A 167 -19.56 21.27 3.00
C ASP A 167 -18.30 20.49 3.44
N VAL A 168 -17.45 20.07 2.52
CA VAL A 168 -16.19 19.41 2.88
C VAL A 168 -15.22 20.45 3.38
N ILE A 169 -15.06 20.50 4.68
CA ILE A 169 -14.00 21.27 5.37
C ILE A 169 -12.65 20.84 4.76
N MET A 170 -12.07 21.76 4.00
CA MET A 170 -10.74 21.59 3.40
C MET A 170 -9.74 21.18 4.49
N PHE A 171 -8.88 20.23 4.16
CA PHE A 171 -7.74 19.84 4.98
C PHE A 171 -6.98 21.10 5.38
N ASN A 172 -6.88 21.35 6.68
CA ASN A 172 -6.06 22.44 7.20
C ASN A 172 -4.73 21.86 7.70
N PRO A 173 -3.64 21.99 6.92
CA PRO A 173 -2.32 21.48 7.28
C PRO A 173 -1.82 22.08 8.60
N ASP A 174 -2.21 23.32 8.93
CA ASP A 174 -1.76 24.01 10.14
C ASP A 174 -2.26 23.33 11.42
N LYS A 175 -3.38 22.63 11.36
CA LYS A 175 -3.93 21.85 12.48
C LYS A 175 -3.04 20.67 12.90
N TYR A 176 -2.10 20.27 12.03
CA TYR A 176 -1.19 19.15 12.28
C TYR A 176 0.27 19.61 12.43
N GLN A 177 0.59 20.90 12.23
CA GLN A 177 1.95 21.43 12.36
C GLN A 177 2.50 21.33 13.80
N CYS A 178 1.66 21.43 14.83
CA CYS A 178 2.12 21.24 16.22
C CYS A 178 2.70 19.83 16.49
N TRP A 179 2.40 18.85 15.64
CA TRP A 179 2.97 17.50 15.71
C TRP A 179 4.25 17.34 14.91
N LEU A 180 4.43 18.16 13.84
CA LEU A 180 5.65 18.16 13.02
C LEU A 180 6.81 18.84 13.72
N THR A 181 6.56 19.91 14.48
CA THR A 181 7.59 20.65 15.23
C THR A 181 8.13 19.90 16.45
N GLY A 182 7.35 18.95 17.00
CA GLY A 182 7.81 18.04 18.06
C GLY A 182 8.79 16.95 17.59
N TYR A 183 8.97 16.77 16.27
CA TYR A 183 9.85 15.74 15.70
C TYR A 183 11.24 16.26 15.31
N GLY A 184 11.46 17.57 15.27
CA GLY A 184 12.69 18.21 14.76
C GLY A 184 13.72 18.63 15.79
N ALA A 185 13.42 18.62 17.09
CA ALA A 185 14.29 19.25 18.11
C ALA A 185 15.00 18.31 19.09
N GLY A 186 15.08 17.03 18.81
CA GLY A 186 15.67 16.10 19.75
C GLY A 186 16.36 14.89 19.16
N ARG A 187 17.62 15.02 18.73
CA ARG A 187 18.70 14.05 18.54
C ARG A 187 19.38 14.04 17.18
N PHE A 188 20.06 15.12 16.85
CA PHE A 188 21.34 15.04 16.17
C PHE A 188 22.26 16.05 16.84
N GLY A 189 22.81 15.67 17.98
CA GLY A 189 23.99 16.32 18.53
C GLY A 189 25.15 16.00 17.58
N ALA A 190 25.55 16.96 16.79
CA ALA A 190 26.83 16.94 16.12
C ALA A 190 27.90 16.90 17.23
N LYS A 191 28.65 15.83 17.32
CA LYS A 191 29.96 15.86 17.97
C LYS A 191 30.92 16.49 16.98
N THR A 192 31.18 17.76 17.17
CA THR A 192 32.41 18.39 16.70
C THR A 192 33.50 18.01 17.71
N GLU A 193 34.45 17.25 17.23
CA GLU A 193 35.89 17.35 17.47
C GLU A 193 36.58 16.43 16.47
#